data_d55a47b6fda12df89e84bd82fbe4c4f0
#
_entry.id   d55a47b6fda12df89e84bd82fbe4c4f0
#
_cell.length_a   1.000
_cell.length_b   1.000
_cell.length_c   1.000
_cell.angle_alpha   90.00
_cell.angle_beta   90.00
_cell.angle_gamma   90.00
#
_symmetry.space_group_name_H-M   'P 1'
#
loop_
_entity.id
_entity.type
_entity.pdbx_description
1 polymer ?
#
loop_
_entity_poly.entity_id
_entity_poly.type
_entity_poly.pdbx_seq_one_letter_code
_entity_poly.pdbx_strand_id
1 'polypeptide(L)'
;MPSLARPDVDVLEGLTTAIIVDQERMGANSRSTVGTATDANAMLRVLFSRLGDPYIGPPNAFSFNVPTTKISGERESATGERTVIENEVYLGGMCPRCEGMGSVSDIDLDQLVDRSKSLSQGAITVPGYTPDGWMVRIFTESGIVDADRPVRDFSAEMLHDFLYKEPTKVKVAGITMTYEGLVPRIQKSMLSKDVEAMQPHIRAFVERAVTFTVCPDCGGTRLAEPARRSRIAGVNIAEACAMQISDLAAWVAAIDAPGVGPLVETLRRTLD
;
A
#
# COMPACT_ATOMS: atom_id res chain seq x y z
N MET A 1 16.60 -19.79 15.74
CA MET A 1 17.67 -18.84 16.10
C MET A 1 18.28 -19.29 17.41
N PRO A 2 19.61 -19.24 17.62
CA PRO A 2 20.19 -19.47 18.92
C PRO A 2 19.68 -18.35 19.85
N SER A 3 19.01 -18.72 20.93
CA SER A 3 18.69 -17.77 21.99
C SER A 3 20.00 -17.26 22.59
N LEU A 4 20.12 -15.94 22.73
CA LEU A 4 21.22 -15.37 23.50
C LEU A 4 21.21 -16.00 24.88
N ALA A 5 22.41 -16.35 25.41
CA ALA A 5 22.56 -16.88 26.75
C ALA A 5 21.95 -15.88 27.72
N ARG A 6 21.05 -16.35 28.58
CA ARG A 6 20.53 -15.53 29.66
C ARG A 6 21.67 -15.27 30.66
N PRO A 7 21.84 -14.04 31.14
CA PRO A 7 22.80 -13.79 32.21
C PRO A 7 22.43 -14.62 33.45
N ASP A 8 23.43 -15.22 34.06
CA ASP A 8 23.29 -15.96 35.32
C ASP A 8 23.22 -14.92 36.42
N VAL A 9 22.03 -14.63 36.92
CA VAL A 9 21.75 -13.59 37.90
C VAL A 9 20.79 -14.14 38.94
N ASP A 10 21.21 -14.16 40.19
CA ASP A 10 20.39 -14.62 41.32
C ASP A 10 19.33 -13.58 41.73
N VAL A 11 19.66 -12.30 41.68
CA VAL A 11 18.74 -11.19 42.05
C VAL A 11 18.94 -9.99 41.15
N LEU A 12 17.83 -9.40 40.68
CA LEU A 12 17.82 -8.17 39.91
C LEU A 12 16.90 -7.16 40.61
N GLU A 13 17.47 -6.19 41.32
CA GLU A 13 16.74 -5.18 42.09
C GLU A 13 16.93 -3.77 41.54
N GLY A 14 15.97 -2.87 41.80
CA GLY A 14 16.09 -1.46 41.48
C GLY A 14 15.79 -1.08 40.03
N LEU A 15 15.19 -1.97 39.23
CA LEU A 15 14.76 -1.67 37.89
C LEU A 15 13.54 -0.74 37.91
N THR A 16 13.73 0.50 37.49
CA THR A 16 12.63 1.47 37.33
C THR A 16 12.05 1.45 35.92
N THR A 17 12.85 1.14 34.91
CA THR A 17 12.42 1.01 33.50
C THR A 17 13.32 -0.04 32.86
N ALA A 18 12.72 -1.05 32.23
CA ALA A 18 13.44 -2.02 31.44
C ALA A 18 13.24 -1.71 29.94
N ILE A 19 14.33 -1.51 29.21
CA ILE A 19 14.33 -1.43 27.75
C ILE A 19 14.95 -2.74 27.26
N ILE A 20 14.15 -3.53 26.53
CA ILE A 20 14.64 -4.75 25.90
C ILE A 20 15.17 -4.34 24.53
N VAL A 21 16.47 -4.55 24.31
CA VAL A 21 17.10 -4.42 23.00
C VAL A 21 17.40 -5.84 22.52
N ASP A 22 16.66 -6.30 21.54
CA ASP A 22 16.89 -7.60 20.92
C ASP A 22 17.30 -7.42 19.45
N GLN A 23 17.73 -8.50 18.83
CA GLN A 23 18.09 -8.55 17.42
C GLN A 23 16.98 -9.23 16.59
N GLU A 24 15.73 -9.05 16.98
CA GLU A 24 14.63 -9.52 16.14
C GLU A 24 14.67 -8.79 14.80
N ARG A 25 14.49 -9.56 13.73
CA ARG A 25 14.31 -8.95 12.42
C ARG A 25 13.04 -8.11 12.45
N MET A 26 13.15 -6.87 12.04
CA MET A 26 11.95 -6.06 11.77
C MET A 26 11.05 -6.86 10.85
N GLY A 27 9.80 -7.09 11.27
CA GLY A 27 8.83 -7.84 10.48
C GLY A 27 8.75 -7.27 9.06
N ALA A 28 8.73 -8.16 8.08
CA ALA A 28 8.60 -7.76 6.68
C ALA A 28 7.27 -7.03 6.48
N ASN A 29 7.34 -5.72 6.32
CA ASN A 29 6.20 -4.89 5.98
C ASN A 29 6.48 -4.28 4.60
N SER A 30 5.64 -4.60 3.62
CA SER A 30 5.76 -4.12 2.24
C SER A 30 5.76 -2.58 2.13
N ARG A 31 5.28 -1.89 3.15
CA ARG A 31 5.29 -0.43 3.25
C ARG A 31 6.47 0.14 4.06
N SER A 32 7.26 -0.71 4.71
CA SER A 32 8.44 -0.26 5.44
C SER A 32 9.60 0.02 4.49
N THR A 33 10.36 1.07 4.77
CA THR A 33 11.57 1.46 4.07
C THR A 33 12.63 1.84 5.10
N VAL A 34 13.91 1.86 4.71
CA VAL A 34 14.99 2.36 5.59
C VAL A 34 14.65 3.75 6.12
N GLY A 35 14.17 4.65 5.25
CA GLY A 35 13.79 6.01 5.66
C GLY A 35 12.63 6.09 6.66
N THR A 36 11.68 5.12 6.64
CA THR A 36 10.60 5.07 7.64
C THR A 36 11.05 4.42 8.94
N ALA A 37 12.01 3.51 8.89
CA ALA A 37 12.56 2.84 10.08
C ALA A 37 13.54 3.73 10.86
N THR A 38 14.21 4.66 10.17
CA THR A 38 15.18 5.61 10.76
C THR A 38 14.61 6.99 11.02
N ASP A 39 13.31 7.22 10.78
CA ASP A 39 12.66 8.54 10.80
C ASP A 39 13.19 9.57 9.79
N ALA A 40 14.20 9.24 8.99
CA ALA A 40 14.75 10.14 7.98
C ALA A 40 13.69 10.60 6.97
N ASN A 41 12.77 9.72 6.58
CA ASN A 41 11.67 10.07 5.68
C ASN A 41 10.72 11.11 6.31
N ALA A 42 10.48 11.05 7.62
CA ALA A 42 9.64 12.03 8.31
C ALA A 42 10.27 13.42 8.26
N MET A 43 11.57 13.51 8.48
CA MET A 43 12.33 14.77 8.39
C MET A 43 12.41 15.30 6.95
N LEU A 44 12.63 14.44 5.95
CA LEU A 44 12.59 14.82 4.54
C LEU A 44 11.22 15.40 4.15
N ARG A 45 10.13 14.79 4.58
CA ARG A 45 8.78 15.32 4.32
C ARG A 45 8.58 16.73 4.90
N VAL A 46 9.10 17.00 6.10
CA VAL A 46 9.06 18.34 6.69
C VAL A 46 9.92 19.31 5.86
N LEU A 47 11.10 18.88 5.42
CA LEU A 47 11.99 19.70 4.59
C LEU A 47 11.32 20.08 3.25
N PHE A 48 10.75 19.10 2.54
CA PHE A 48 10.03 19.33 1.29
C PHE A 48 8.77 20.20 1.46
N SER A 49 8.07 20.08 2.57
CA SER A 49 6.91 20.94 2.87
C SER A 49 7.28 22.40 3.12
N ARG A 50 8.54 22.68 3.45
CA ARG A 50 9.02 24.05 3.72
C ARG A 50 9.75 24.68 2.52
N LEU A 51 10.48 23.89 1.78
CA LEU A 51 11.38 24.37 0.73
C LEU A 51 10.99 23.91 -0.67
N GLY A 52 10.10 22.96 -0.80
CA GLY A 52 9.71 22.39 -2.10
C GLY A 52 8.99 23.40 -2.99
N ASP A 53 9.46 23.52 -4.22
CA ASP A 53 8.85 24.32 -5.27
C ASP A 53 8.40 23.43 -6.44
N PRO A 54 7.11 23.53 -6.85
CA PRO A 54 6.02 24.29 -6.22
C PRO A 54 5.66 23.75 -4.82
N TYR A 55 5.18 24.63 -3.95
CA TYR A 55 4.57 24.23 -2.68
C TYR A 55 3.30 23.43 -2.95
N ILE A 56 3.19 22.24 -2.35
CA ILE A 56 2.04 21.35 -2.57
C ILE A 56 1.25 21.04 -1.29
N GLY A 57 1.75 21.44 -0.12
CA GLY A 57 1.05 21.18 1.14
C GLY A 57 1.94 20.84 2.33
N PRO A 58 1.31 20.42 3.45
CA PRO A 58 2.00 20.03 4.67
C PRO A 58 2.84 18.76 4.48
N PRO A 59 3.65 18.34 5.47
CA PRO A 59 4.50 17.13 5.36
C PRO A 59 3.77 15.86 4.93
N ASN A 60 2.47 15.74 5.24
CA ASN A 60 1.67 14.62 4.80
C ASN A 60 1.45 14.57 3.28
N ALA A 61 1.52 15.70 2.56
CA ALA A 61 1.45 15.76 1.11
C ALA A 61 2.60 14.98 0.43
N PHE A 62 3.65 14.69 1.17
CA PHE A 62 4.81 13.91 0.74
C PHE A 62 4.83 12.48 1.31
N SER A 63 3.73 12.02 1.94
CA SER A 63 3.64 10.70 2.55
C SER A 63 3.00 9.71 1.61
N PHE A 64 3.71 8.63 1.27
CA PHE A 64 3.15 7.54 0.47
C PHE A 64 2.18 6.63 1.26
N ASN A 65 1.98 6.87 2.56
CA ASN A 65 1.05 6.13 3.43
C ASN A 65 -0.28 6.88 3.67
N VAL A 66 -0.42 8.09 3.15
CA VAL A 66 -1.62 8.93 3.32
C VAL A 66 -2.26 9.15 1.96
N PRO A 67 -3.55 8.79 1.77
CA PRO A 67 -4.25 8.99 0.52
C PRO A 67 -4.17 10.43 0.02
N THR A 68 -3.93 10.61 -1.27
CA THR A 68 -3.84 11.93 -1.89
C THR A 68 -5.23 12.53 -2.07
N THR A 69 -5.45 13.70 -1.45
CA THR A 69 -6.68 14.47 -1.58
C THR A 69 -6.32 15.93 -1.90
N LYS A 70 -6.87 16.47 -2.98
CA LYS A 70 -6.72 17.90 -3.32
C LYS A 70 -7.68 18.71 -2.43
N ILE A 71 -7.16 19.76 -1.80
CA ILE A 71 -7.97 20.71 -1.04
C ILE A 71 -8.27 21.88 -1.95
N SER A 72 -9.56 22.14 -2.17
CA SER A 72 -10.06 23.39 -2.74
C SER A 72 -10.68 24.23 -1.64
N GLY A 73 -10.33 25.50 -1.56
CA GLY A 73 -10.89 26.44 -0.58
C GLY A 73 -11.62 27.59 -1.29
N GLU A 74 -12.77 27.97 -0.78
CA GLU A 74 -13.39 29.25 -1.11
C GLU A 74 -12.95 30.28 -0.07
N ARG A 75 -12.45 31.43 -0.50
CA ARG A 75 -12.16 32.55 0.36
C ARG A 75 -13.22 33.64 0.10
N GLU A 76 -13.97 34.00 1.12
CA GLU A 76 -14.86 35.14 1.08
C GLU A 76 -14.09 36.39 1.51
N SER A 77 -14.07 37.43 0.67
CA SER A 77 -13.45 38.71 1.01
C SER A 77 -14.35 39.46 1.98
N ALA A 78 -13.79 40.45 2.70
CA ALA A 78 -14.56 41.33 3.58
C ALA A 78 -15.66 42.11 2.83
N THR A 79 -15.64 42.12 1.51
CA THR A 79 -16.64 42.76 0.62
C THR A 79 -17.70 41.79 0.12
N GLY A 80 -17.70 40.51 0.58
CA GLY A 80 -18.66 39.50 0.18
C GLY A 80 -18.36 38.83 -1.20
N GLU A 81 -17.25 39.17 -1.82
CA GLU A 81 -16.84 38.56 -3.08
C GLU A 81 -16.20 37.20 -2.79
N ARG A 82 -16.78 36.10 -3.33
CA ARG A 82 -16.27 34.76 -3.20
C ARG A 82 -15.27 34.49 -4.30
N THR A 83 -14.02 34.37 -3.93
CA THR A 83 -12.95 33.93 -4.84
C THR A 83 -12.64 32.48 -4.54
N VAL A 84 -12.86 31.61 -5.51
CA VAL A 84 -12.36 30.22 -5.45
C VAL A 84 -10.86 30.29 -5.60
N ILE A 85 -10.13 30.08 -4.51
CA ILE A 85 -8.68 29.90 -4.57
C ILE A 85 -8.47 28.41 -4.87
N GLU A 86 -8.22 28.08 -6.13
CA GLU A 86 -7.65 26.78 -6.49
C GLU A 86 -6.19 26.75 -6.01
N ASN A 87 -6.01 26.68 -4.70
CA ASN A 87 -4.71 26.32 -4.18
C ASN A 87 -4.47 24.83 -4.49
N GLU A 88 -3.46 24.53 -5.24
CA GLU A 88 -3.00 23.14 -5.47
C GLU A 88 -2.35 22.59 -4.19
N VAL A 89 -3.10 22.58 -3.10
CA VAL A 89 -2.68 22.02 -1.81
C VAL A 89 -3.26 20.65 -1.65
N TYR A 90 -2.41 19.70 -1.26
CA TYR A 90 -2.75 18.29 -1.13
C TYR A 90 -2.57 17.81 0.32
N LEU A 91 -3.48 16.94 0.78
CA LEU A 91 -3.34 16.18 2.02
C LEU A 91 -2.95 14.75 1.66
N GLY A 92 -1.75 14.37 1.81
CA GLY A 92 -1.28 13.06 1.43
C GLY A 92 -0.64 13.02 0.05
N GLY A 93 0.30 12.11 -0.10
CA GLY A 93 1.12 11.95 -1.29
C GLY A 93 1.13 10.52 -1.84
N MET A 94 0.22 9.66 -1.39
CA MET A 94 0.13 8.27 -1.81
C MET A 94 -0.28 8.16 -3.28
N CYS A 95 0.44 7.38 -4.08
CA CYS A 95 0.02 7.06 -5.43
C CYS A 95 -1.33 6.34 -5.42
N PRO A 96 -2.38 6.86 -6.08
CA PRO A 96 -3.72 6.27 -6.00
C PRO A 96 -3.79 4.89 -6.69
N ARG A 97 -2.94 4.63 -7.70
CA ARG A 97 -2.99 3.37 -8.44
C ARG A 97 -2.43 2.19 -7.66
N CYS A 98 -1.29 2.37 -6.99
CA CYS A 98 -0.66 1.29 -6.24
C CYS A 98 -0.84 1.44 -4.73
N GLU A 99 -1.62 2.41 -4.28
CA GLU A 99 -1.89 2.67 -2.86
C GLU A 99 -0.62 2.68 -1.98
N GLY A 100 0.44 3.30 -2.51
CA GLY A 100 1.72 3.41 -1.82
C GLY A 100 2.58 2.14 -1.82
N MET A 101 2.21 1.11 -2.58
CA MET A 101 2.99 -0.14 -2.67
C MET A 101 4.18 -0.02 -3.61
N GLY A 102 4.13 0.86 -4.62
CA GLY A 102 5.15 1.00 -5.65
C GLY A 102 5.07 -0.03 -6.77
N SER A 103 4.29 -1.08 -6.58
CA SER A 103 4.00 -2.11 -7.58
C SER A 103 2.50 -2.30 -7.71
N VAL A 104 2.07 -2.81 -8.84
CA VAL A 104 0.71 -3.29 -9.10
C VAL A 104 0.76 -4.78 -9.35
N SER A 105 -0.24 -5.49 -8.86
CA SER A 105 -0.39 -6.91 -9.11
C SER A 105 -1.27 -7.12 -10.32
N ASP A 106 -0.80 -7.94 -11.25
CA ASP A 106 -1.62 -8.49 -12.32
C ASP A 106 -1.87 -9.98 -12.02
N ILE A 107 -3.12 -10.39 -12.18
CA ILE A 107 -3.53 -11.74 -11.84
C ILE A 107 -3.78 -12.52 -13.11
N ASP A 108 -3.07 -13.63 -13.27
CA ASP A 108 -3.32 -14.59 -14.34
C ASP A 108 -4.65 -15.32 -14.08
N LEU A 109 -5.68 -14.94 -14.83
CA LEU A 109 -7.03 -15.49 -14.67
C LEU A 109 -7.08 -17.00 -14.97
N ASP A 110 -6.20 -17.50 -15.81
CA ASP A 110 -6.15 -18.93 -16.13
C ASP A 110 -5.56 -19.76 -14.96
N GLN A 111 -4.88 -19.11 -14.03
CA GLN A 111 -4.48 -19.72 -12.76
C GLN A 111 -5.58 -19.66 -11.69
N LEU A 112 -6.58 -18.81 -11.84
CA LEU A 112 -7.71 -18.70 -10.90
C LEU A 112 -8.86 -19.61 -11.25
N VAL A 113 -9.06 -19.88 -12.54
CA VAL A 113 -10.31 -20.49 -13.04
C VAL A 113 -10.01 -21.49 -14.14
N ASP A 114 -10.41 -22.74 -13.92
CA ASP A 114 -10.51 -23.75 -14.97
C ASP A 114 -11.80 -23.52 -15.76
N ARG A 115 -11.69 -22.85 -16.88
CA ARG A 115 -12.85 -22.46 -17.71
C ARG A 115 -13.61 -23.65 -18.32
N SER A 116 -13.01 -24.84 -18.32
CA SER A 116 -13.66 -26.05 -18.84
C SER A 116 -14.73 -26.60 -17.90
N LYS A 117 -14.71 -26.20 -16.64
CA LYS A 117 -15.62 -26.63 -15.57
C LYS A 117 -16.66 -25.57 -15.22
N SER A 118 -17.75 -26.01 -14.63
CA SER A 118 -18.71 -25.16 -13.92
C SER A 118 -18.25 -24.88 -12.48
N LEU A 119 -18.86 -23.88 -11.83
CA LEU A 119 -18.57 -23.57 -10.42
C LEU A 119 -18.89 -24.75 -9.51
N SER A 120 -19.99 -25.45 -9.76
CA SER A 120 -20.39 -26.69 -9.06
C SER A 120 -19.40 -27.82 -9.25
N GLN A 121 -18.65 -27.83 -10.37
CA GLN A 121 -17.60 -28.82 -10.67
C GLN A 121 -16.22 -28.40 -10.21
N GLY A 122 -16.09 -27.26 -9.54
CA GLY A 122 -14.80 -26.76 -9.06
C GLY A 122 -14.00 -25.99 -10.09
N ALA A 123 -14.62 -25.09 -10.83
CA ALA A 123 -13.94 -24.20 -11.75
C ALA A 123 -12.96 -23.26 -11.05
N ILE A 124 -13.19 -22.89 -9.78
CA ILE A 124 -12.26 -22.03 -9.02
C ILE A 124 -11.11 -22.85 -8.50
N THR A 125 -9.89 -22.55 -8.97
CA THR A 125 -8.65 -23.30 -8.65
C THR A 125 -7.85 -22.70 -7.50
N VAL A 126 -8.39 -21.68 -6.87
CA VAL A 126 -7.78 -20.95 -5.75
C VAL A 126 -7.78 -21.81 -4.48
N PRO A 127 -6.65 -21.92 -3.74
CA PRO A 127 -6.61 -22.64 -2.48
C PRO A 127 -7.70 -22.20 -1.49
N GLY A 128 -8.41 -23.17 -0.91
CA GLY A 128 -9.51 -22.92 0.02
C GLY A 128 -10.88 -22.71 -0.64
N TYR A 129 -10.96 -22.70 -1.99
CA TYR A 129 -12.21 -22.62 -2.75
C TYR A 129 -12.62 -24.02 -3.24
N THR A 130 -13.13 -24.85 -2.33
CA THR A 130 -13.67 -26.18 -2.71
C THR A 130 -15.13 -26.04 -3.18
N PRO A 131 -15.60 -26.88 -4.11
CA PRO A 131 -16.95 -26.80 -4.67
C PRO A 131 -18.07 -26.69 -3.61
N ASP A 132 -17.98 -27.48 -2.54
CA ASP A 132 -18.95 -27.51 -1.44
C ASP A 132 -18.59 -26.51 -0.31
N GLY A 133 -17.48 -25.78 -0.48
CA GLY A 133 -16.96 -24.86 0.52
C GLY A 133 -17.76 -23.58 0.63
N TRP A 134 -17.82 -23.04 1.85
CA TRP A 134 -18.53 -21.79 2.15
C TRP A 134 -18.11 -20.63 1.22
N MET A 135 -16.84 -20.56 0.86
CA MET A 135 -16.32 -19.50 -0.02
C MET A 135 -16.88 -19.59 -1.44
N VAL A 136 -17.19 -20.80 -1.94
CA VAL A 136 -17.75 -21.02 -3.27
C VAL A 136 -19.28 -20.83 -3.29
N ARG A 137 -19.96 -21.14 -2.18
CA ARG A 137 -21.41 -21.01 -2.07
C ARG A 137 -21.91 -19.58 -2.37
N ILE A 138 -21.13 -18.56 -2.08
CA ILE A 138 -21.51 -17.19 -2.42
C ILE A 138 -21.62 -16.98 -3.94
N PHE A 139 -20.85 -17.72 -4.74
CA PHE A 139 -20.92 -17.67 -6.19
C PHE A 139 -22.04 -18.58 -6.73
N THR A 140 -22.17 -19.79 -6.17
CA THR A 140 -23.12 -20.78 -6.67
C THR A 140 -24.58 -20.51 -6.26
N GLU A 141 -24.80 -19.90 -5.08
CA GLU A 141 -26.15 -19.68 -4.54
C GLU A 141 -26.62 -18.22 -4.63
N SER A 142 -25.80 -17.30 -5.13
CA SER A 142 -26.17 -15.87 -5.24
C SER A 142 -27.20 -15.57 -6.32
N GLY A 143 -27.33 -16.45 -7.32
CA GLY A 143 -28.15 -16.20 -8.51
C GLY A 143 -27.58 -15.17 -9.50
N ILE A 144 -26.33 -14.69 -9.26
CA ILE A 144 -25.66 -13.74 -10.15
C ILE A 144 -25.08 -14.45 -11.37
N VAL A 145 -24.57 -15.67 -11.18
CA VAL A 145 -24.00 -16.50 -12.23
C VAL A 145 -24.67 -17.87 -12.26
N ASP A 146 -24.65 -18.51 -13.41
CA ASP A 146 -25.13 -19.89 -13.56
C ASP A 146 -24.06 -20.87 -13.09
N ALA A 147 -24.28 -21.43 -11.90
CA ALA A 147 -23.31 -22.30 -11.23
C ALA A 147 -23.00 -23.61 -11.96
N ASP A 148 -23.92 -24.09 -12.79
CA ASP A 148 -23.82 -25.40 -13.46
C ASP A 148 -23.31 -25.27 -14.91
N ARG A 149 -23.22 -24.06 -15.42
CA ARG A 149 -22.67 -23.78 -16.74
C ARG A 149 -21.13 -23.72 -16.71
N PRO A 150 -20.42 -24.32 -17.64
CA PRO A 150 -18.97 -24.15 -17.77
C PRO A 150 -18.60 -22.67 -17.95
N VAL A 151 -17.53 -22.22 -17.26
CA VAL A 151 -17.14 -20.79 -17.27
C VAL A 151 -16.80 -20.29 -18.67
N ARG A 152 -16.29 -21.14 -19.56
CA ARG A 152 -16.04 -20.79 -20.98
C ARG A 152 -17.31 -20.41 -21.74
N ASP A 153 -18.48 -20.86 -21.29
CA ASP A 153 -19.77 -20.61 -21.92
C ASP A 153 -20.54 -19.43 -21.26
N PHE A 154 -19.91 -18.73 -20.33
CA PHE A 154 -20.47 -17.51 -19.73
C PHE A 154 -20.59 -16.40 -20.80
N SER A 155 -21.65 -15.62 -20.72
CA SER A 155 -21.70 -14.36 -21.47
C SER A 155 -20.64 -13.38 -20.97
N ALA A 156 -20.29 -12.36 -21.75
CA ALA A 156 -19.32 -11.34 -21.34
C ALA A 156 -19.74 -10.65 -20.03
N GLU A 157 -21.04 -10.38 -19.85
CA GLU A 157 -21.59 -9.79 -18.63
C GLU A 157 -21.50 -10.75 -17.44
N MET A 158 -21.87 -12.01 -17.60
CA MET A 158 -21.78 -13.02 -16.56
C MET A 158 -20.32 -13.27 -16.12
N LEU A 159 -19.40 -13.31 -17.10
CA LEU A 159 -17.98 -13.45 -16.83
C LEU A 159 -17.43 -12.24 -16.08
N HIS A 160 -17.83 -11.03 -16.49
CA HIS A 160 -17.46 -9.81 -15.79
C HIS A 160 -18.00 -9.79 -14.35
N ASP A 161 -19.26 -10.15 -14.16
CA ASP A 161 -19.87 -10.22 -12.83
C ASP A 161 -19.24 -11.29 -11.95
N PHE A 162 -18.84 -12.42 -12.51
CA PHE A 162 -18.11 -13.46 -11.80
C PHE A 162 -16.72 -12.96 -11.36
N LEU A 163 -15.99 -12.27 -12.23
CA LEU A 163 -14.60 -11.89 -11.97
C LEU A 163 -14.45 -10.54 -11.25
N TYR A 164 -15.31 -9.55 -11.54
CA TYR A 164 -15.05 -8.14 -11.17
C TYR A 164 -16.21 -7.40 -10.53
N LYS A 165 -17.39 -8.07 -10.30
CA LYS A 165 -18.55 -7.37 -9.76
C LYS A 165 -18.22 -6.60 -8.47
N GLU A 166 -18.69 -5.36 -8.43
CA GLU A 166 -18.61 -4.52 -7.23
C GLU A 166 -19.41 -5.12 -6.06
N PRO A 167 -19.02 -4.85 -4.80
CA PRO A 167 -19.66 -5.39 -3.62
C PRO A 167 -21.17 -5.15 -3.61
N THR A 168 -21.95 -6.23 -3.69
CA THR A 168 -23.42 -6.22 -3.78
C THR A 168 -24.01 -7.13 -2.72
N LYS A 169 -25.10 -6.71 -2.06
CA LYS A 169 -25.79 -7.54 -1.07
C LYS A 169 -26.62 -8.63 -1.77
N VAL A 170 -26.42 -9.88 -1.38
CA VAL A 170 -27.12 -11.06 -1.87
C VAL A 170 -27.63 -11.90 -0.70
N LYS A 171 -28.63 -12.72 -0.96
CA LYS A 171 -29.09 -13.74 0.01
C LYS A 171 -28.55 -15.11 -0.40
N VAL A 172 -27.82 -15.75 0.49
CA VAL A 172 -27.26 -17.09 0.34
C VAL A 172 -27.76 -17.94 1.50
N ALA A 173 -28.49 -19.02 1.23
CA ALA A 173 -29.10 -19.87 2.27
C ALA A 173 -29.90 -19.06 3.33
N GLY A 174 -30.59 -18.01 2.93
CA GLY A 174 -31.38 -17.15 3.84
C GLY A 174 -30.55 -16.07 4.59
N ILE A 175 -29.22 -16.07 4.49
CA ILE A 175 -28.34 -15.12 5.13
C ILE A 175 -27.95 -14.01 4.14
N THR A 176 -28.01 -12.75 4.58
CA THR A 176 -27.54 -11.62 3.76
C THR A 176 -26.03 -11.55 3.79
N MET A 177 -25.41 -11.71 2.64
CA MET A 177 -23.95 -11.65 2.44
C MET A 177 -23.58 -10.56 1.44
N THR A 178 -22.29 -10.22 1.38
CA THR A 178 -21.76 -9.34 0.35
C THR A 178 -21.08 -10.19 -0.71
N TYR A 179 -21.68 -10.23 -1.91
CA TYR A 179 -21.03 -10.75 -3.11
C TYR A 179 -20.06 -9.69 -3.64
N GLU A 180 -18.91 -10.12 -4.06
CA GLU A 180 -17.98 -9.35 -4.87
C GLU A 180 -17.29 -10.32 -5.83
N GLY A 181 -16.80 -9.81 -6.96
CA GLY A 181 -16.11 -10.62 -7.95
C GLY A 181 -14.90 -11.37 -7.39
N LEU A 182 -14.52 -12.45 -8.06
CA LEU A 182 -13.45 -13.33 -7.61
C LEU A 182 -12.10 -12.59 -7.48
N VAL A 183 -11.74 -11.74 -8.45
CA VAL A 183 -10.49 -10.99 -8.48
C VAL A 183 -10.34 -10.04 -7.29
N PRO A 184 -11.27 -9.08 -7.02
CA PRO A 184 -11.15 -8.21 -5.86
C PRO A 184 -11.17 -8.97 -4.53
N ARG A 185 -11.89 -10.07 -4.44
CA ARG A 185 -11.91 -10.94 -3.26
C ARG A 185 -10.54 -11.57 -3.00
N ILE A 186 -9.85 -12.06 -4.03
CA ILE A 186 -8.49 -12.62 -3.90
C ILE A 186 -7.49 -11.52 -3.56
N GLN A 187 -7.59 -10.36 -4.19
CA GLN A 187 -6.75 -9.20 -3.87
C GLN A 187 -6.84 -8.85 -2.38
N LYS A 188 -8.04 -8.73 -1.83
CA LYS A 188 -8.24 -8.42 -0.41
C LYS A 188 -7.79 -9.55 0.54
N SER A 189 -8.07 -10.80 0.21
CA SER A 189 -7.84 -11.93 1.12
C SER A 189 -6.39 -12.44 1.11
N MET A 190 -5.72 -12.37 -0.02
CA MET A 190 -4.38 -12.94 -0.22
C MET A 190 -3.32 -11.84 -0.50
N LEU A 191 -3.54 -10.95 -1.48
CA LEU A 191 -2.49 -10.04 -1.92
C LEU A 191 -2.26 -8.84 -0.99
N SER A 192 -3.17 -8.54 -0.09
CA SER A 192 -2.99 -7.51 0.94
C SER A 192 -2.13 -7.99 2.12
N LYS A 193 -1.81 -9.29 2.19
CA LYS A 193 -1.03 -9.89 3.27
C LYS A 193 0.42 -10.05 2.87
N ASP A 194 1.29 -10.11 3.87
CA ASP A 194 2.68 -10.43 3.67
C ASP A 194 2.83 -11.87 3.13
N VAL A 195 3.44 -12.00 1.97
CA VAL A 195 3.66 -13.28 1.28
C VAL A 195 4.52 -14.23 2.14
N GLU A 196 5.48 -13.70 2.90
CA GLU A 196 6.34 -14.50 3.78
C GLU A 196 5.58 -15.12 4.97
N ALA A 197 4.51 -14.48 5.41
CA ALA A 197 3.65 -14.97 6.49
C ALA A 197 2.58 -15.96 6.03
N MET A 198 2.48 -16.22 4.72
CA MET A 198 1.49 -17.14 4.17
C MET A 198 1.89 -18.60 4.38
N GLN A 199 0.87 -19.48 4.46
CA GLN A 199 1.11 -20.92 4.42
C GLN A 199 1.76 -21.33 3.10
N PRO A 200 2.65 -22.34 3.09
CA PRO A 200 3.46 -22.69 1.91
C PRO A 200 2.66 -22.93 0.61
N HIS A 201 1.51 -23.59 0.71
CA HIS A 201 0.66 -23.87 -0.45
C HIS A 201 -0.06 -22.62 -1.01
N ILE A 202 -0.39 -21.65 -0.15
CA ILE A 202 -0.97 -20.35 -0.56
C ILE A 202 0.11 -19.52 -1.22
N ARG A 203 1.31 -19.48 -0.64
CA ARG A 203 2.47 -18.78 -1.22
C ARG A 203 2.79 -19.30 -2.62
N ALA A 204 2.90 -20.61 -2.79
CA ALA A 204 3.17 -21.23 -4.09
C ALA A 204 2.09 -20.92 -5.14
N PHE A 205 0.83 -20.77 -4.70
CA PHE A 205 -0.24 -20.33 -5.57
C PHE A 205 -0.08 -18.85 -5.97
N VAL A 206 0.15 -17.96 -5.01
CA VAL A 206 0.34 -16.52 -5.26
C VAL A 206 1.54 -16.28 -6.18
N GLU A 207 2.68 -16.93 -5.94
CA GLU A 207 3.88 -16.83 -6.77
C GLU A 207 3.63 -17.26 -8.23
N ARG A 208 2.73 -18.19 -8.45
CA ARG A 208 2.35 -18.66 -9.79
C ARG A 208 1.28 -17.80 -10.45
N ALA A 209 0.30 -17.38 -9.69
CA ALA A 209 -0.91 -16.71 -10.19
C ALA A 209 -0.80 -15.19 -10.27
N VAL A 210 0.20 -14.59 -9.62
CA VAL A 210 0.32 -13.14 -9.48
C VAL A 210 1.67 -12.67 -9.97
N THR A 211 1.64 -11.76 -10.91
CA THR A 211 2.82 -11.03 -11.36
C THR A 211 2.81 -9.63 -10.78
N PHE A 212 3.88 -9.27 -10.06
CA PHE A 212 4.06 -7.92 -9.56
C PHE A 212 4.90 -7.12 -10.55
N THR A 213 4.35 -6.04 -11.05
CA THR A 213 5.04 -5.11 -11.95
C THR A 213 5.20 -3.76 -11.27
N VAL A 214 6.26 -3.04 -11.63
CA VAL A 214 6.44 -1.66 -11.16
C VAL A 214 5.23 -0.84 -11.55
N CYS A 215 4.68 -0.08 -10.61
CA CYS A 215 3.51 0.75 -10.88
C CYS A 215 3.81 1.75 -12.02
N PRO A 216 3.07 1.72 -13.13
CA PRO A 216 3.35 2.58 -14.28
C PRO A 216 3.10 4.07 -13.99
N ASP A 217 2.20 4.40 -13.04
CA ASP A 217 1.88 5.78 -12.74
C ASP A 217 2.95 6.47 -11.89
N CYS A 218 3.51 5.77 -10.92
CA CYS A 218 4.53 6.34 -10.03
C CYS A 218 5.95 5.84 -10.31
N GLY A 219 6.15 4.89 -11.22
CA GLY A 219 7.47 4.33 -11.51
C GLY A 219 8.14 3.68 -10.29
N GLY A 220 7.35 3.09 -9.37
CA GLY A 220 7.86 2.48 -8.15
C GLY A 220 8.08 3.44 -6.98
N THR A 221 7.95 4.75 -7.16
CA THR A 221 8.22 5.75 -6.12
C THR A 221 7.20 5.77 -4.99
N ARG A 222 6.03 5.11 -5.15
CA ARG A 222 4.91 5.07 -4.19
C ARG A 222 4.16 6.40 -4.05
N LEU A 223 4.64 7.47 -4.67
CA LEU A 223 4.17 8.84 -4.50
C LEU A 223 3.31 9.27 -5.69
N ALA A 224 2.28 10.06 -5.39
CA ALA A 224 1.45 10.74 -6.37
C ALA A 224 2.25 11.81 -7.13
N GLU A 225 1.74 12.22 -8.30
CA GLU A 225 2.40 13.19 -9.17
C GLU A 225 2.71 14.52 -8.46
N PRO A 226 1.79 15.14 -7.67
CA PRO A 226 2.11 16.40 -6.98
C PRO A 226 3.35 16.31 -6.10
N ALA A 227 3.50 15.22 -5.33
CA ALA A 227 4.67 15.01 -4.46
C ALA A 227 5.97 14.84 -5.25
N ARG A 228 5.91 14.24 -6.45
CA ARG A 228 7.06 14.08 -7.34
C ARG A 228 7.41 15.33 -8.12
N ARG A 229 6.45 16.26 -8.29
CA ARG A 229 6.64 17.53 -8.98
C ARG A 229 7.39 18.55 -8.12
N SER A 230 7.18 18.56 -6.80
CA SER A 230 7.83 19.48 -5.87
C SER A 230 9.31 19.13 -5.68
N ARG A 231 10.20 20.14 -5.82
CA ARG A 231 11.65 19.95 -5.84
C ARG A 231 12.37 20.90 -4.90
N ILE A 232 13.49 20.45 -4.34
CA ILE A 232 14.47 21.26 -3.63
C ILE A 232 15.77 21.17 -4.40
N ALA A 233 16.33 22.29 -4.87
CA ALA A 233 17.54 22.30 -5.69
C ALA A 233 17.52 21.30 -6.85
N GLY A 234 16.39 21.18 -7.53
CA GLY A 234 16.20 20.28 -8.67
C GLY A 234 15.90 18.82 -8.32
N VAL A 235 15.96 18.41 -7.06
CA VAL A 235 15.73 17.04 -6.59
C VAL A 235 14.33 16.94 -5.96
N ASN A 236 13.52 15.94 -6.33
CA ASN A 236 12.26 15.66 -5.67
C ASN A 236 12.43 14.62 -4.54
N ILE A 237 11.41 14.47 -3.69
CA ILE A 237 11.50 13.57 -2.52
C ILE A 237 11.72 12.11 -2.92
N ALA A 238 11.18 11.64 -4.06
CA ALA A 238 11.40 10.27 -4.51
C ALA A 238 12.85 10.05 -4.96
N GLU A 239 13.41 11.01 -5.66
CA GLU A 239 14.82 11.00 -6.06
C GLU A 239 15.74 11.04 -4.83
N ALA A 240 15.44 11.91 -3.85
CA ALA A 240 16.16 11.95 -2.58
C ALA A 240 16.11 10.62 -1.83
N CYS A 241 14.94 9.98 -1.75
CA CYS A 241 14.78 8.66 -1.11
C CYS A 241 15.46 7.51 -1.88
N ALA A 242 15.80 7.69 -3.14
CA ALA A 242 16.52 6.72 -3.97
C ALA A 242 18.06 6.86 -3.91
N MET A 243 18.56 7.94 -3.32
CA MET A 243 20.01 8.15 -3.14
C MET A 243 20.62 7.13 -2.18
N GLN A 244 21.91 6.86 -2.33
CA GLN A 244 22.67 6.23 -1.27
C GLN A 244 22.73 7.16 -0.04
N ILE A 245 22.83 6.59 1.16
CA ILE A 245 22.78 7.38 2.40
C ILE A 245 23.86 8.47 2.42
N SER A 246 25.08 8.16 1.98
CA SER A 246 26.18 9.13 1.86
C SER A 246 25.86 10.29 0.91
N ASP A 247 25.23 10.00 -0.22
CA ASP A 247 24.87 11.02 -1.21
C ASP A 247 23.72 11.88 -0.70
N LEU A 248 22.76 11.26 -0.02
CA LEU A 248 21.68 11.99 0.63
C LEU A 248 22.21 12.90 1.74
N ALA A 249 23.16 12.44 2.57
CA ALA A 249 23.80 13.25 3.60
C ALA A 249 24.52 14.45 3.01
N ALA A 250 25.29 14.26 1.92
CA ALA A 250 25.97 15.32 1.20
C ALA A 250 24.98 16.34 0.58
N TRP A 251 23.90 15.85 -0.04
CA TRP A 251 22.86 16.72 -0.61
C TRP A 251 22.15 17.52 0.47
N VAL A 252 21.79 16.90 1.62
CA VAL A 252 21.17 17.59 2.76
C VAL A 252 22.10 18.65 3.33
N ALA A 253 23.40 18.36 3.48
CA ALA A 253 24.39 19.31 3.99
C ALA A 253 24.58 20.54 3.10
N ALA A 254 24.30 20.42 1.81
CA ALA A 254 24.38 21.53 0.86
C ALA A 254 23.14 22.45 0.89
N ILE A 255 22.09 22.10 1.64
CA ILE A 255 20.88 22.92 1.75
C ILE A 255 21.14 24.06 2.73
N ASP A 256 21.28 25.27 2.22
CA ASP A 256 21.39 26.50 3.00
C ASP A 256 20.12 27.33 2.79
N ALA A 257 19.20 27.26 3.76
CA ALA A 257 17.95 28.00 3.69
C ALA A 257 17.50 28.50 5.10
N PRO A 258 17.00 29.72 5.19
CA PRO A 258 16.53 30.29 6.46
C PRO A 258 15.44 29.42 7.10
N GLY A 259 15.53 29.20 8.42
CA GLY A 259 14.48 28.53 9.21
C GLY A 259 14.47 27.01 9.16
N VAL A 260 15.35 26.35 8.39
CA VAL A 260 15.47 24.87 8.35
C VAL A 260 16.78 24.33 8.91
N GLY A 261 17.72 25.20 9.32
CA GLY A 261 19.04 24.77 9.83
C GLY A 261 19.01 23.68 10.90
N PRO A 262 18.21 23.79 11.96
CA PRO A 262 18.09 22.74 12.98
C PRO A 262 17.57 21.40 12.44
N LEU A 263 16.67 21.44 11.46
CA LEU A 263 16.13 20.24 10.81
C LEU A 263 17.20 19.57 9.92
N VAL A 264 17.92 20.35 9.14
CA VAL A 264 19.05 19.89 8.30
C VAL A 264 20.12 19.23 9.17
N GLU A 265 20.50 19.85 10.27
CA GLU A 265 21.51 19.29 11.19
C GLU A 265 21.03 17.98 11.84
N THR A 266 19.75 17.91 12.25
CA THR A 266 19.19 16.69 12.81
C THR A 266 19.13 15.57 11.78
N LEU A 267 18.69 15.88 10.57
CA LEU A 267 18.63 14.90 9.47
C LEU A 267 20.03 14.39 9.13
N ARG A 268 21.02 15.28 9.04
CA ARG A 268 22.42 14.91 8.79
C ARG A 268 22.93 13.91 9.84
N ARG A 269 22.70 14.16 11.13
CA ARG A 269 23.09 13.25 12.21
C ARG A 269 22.39 11.90 12.15
N THR A 270 21.17 11.84 11.61
CA THR A 270 20.44 10.58 11.43
C THR A 270 21.00 9.77 10.26
N LEU A 271 21.61 10.43 9.27
CA LEU A 271 22.18 9.79 8.09
C LEU A 271 23.65 9.37 8.28
N ASP A 272 24.40 10.03 9.20
CA ASP A 272 25.76 9.68 9.61
C ASP A 272 25.77 8.42 10.50
#